data_af56fb74345d0c34c88e656ed3078138
#
_entry.id   af56fb74345d0c34c88e656ed3078138
#
_cell.length_a   1.000
_cell.length_b   1.000
_cell.length_c   1.000
_cell.angle_alpha   90.00
_cell.angle_beta   90.00
_cell.angle_gamma   90.00
#
_symmetry.space_group_name_H-M   'P 1'
#
loop_
_entity.id
_entity.type
_entity.pdbx_description
1 polymer ?
#
loop_
_entity_poly.entity_id
_entity_poly.type
_entity_poly.pdbx_seq_one_letter_code
_entity_poly.pdbx_strand_id
1 'polypeptide(L)'
;MELPQNGILLRIFIGETDIYHGKPAFEQILLKARELHLAGTTVIRGIMGFGANSRIHTTKLLTLSEDMPIIIEIVDTEEKIDTIMPFLDEVVQEGLITRERVNVIKYVHNKQKAGSK
;
A
#
# COMPACT_ATOMS: atom_id res chain seq x y z
N MET A 1 16.41 11.03 1.94
CA MET A 1 16.19 10.56 0.59
C MET A 1 15.58 11.65 -0.26
N GLU A 2 16.07 11.76 -1.46
CA GLU A 2 15.56 12.74 -2.41
C GLU A 2 14.69 12.04 -3.44
N LEU A 3 13.55 12.67 -3.74
CA LEU A 3 12.70 12.24 -4.83
C LEU A 3 12.82 13.26 -5.95
N PRO A 4 13.12 12.84 -7.17
CA PRO A 4 13.04 13.74 -8.30
C PRO A 4 11.58 14.12 -8.55
N GLN A 5 11.36 15.06 -9.47
CA GLN A 5 10.00 15.44 -9.84
C GLN A 5 9.18 14.25 -10.32
N ASN A 6 9.83 13.29 -10.96
CA ASN A 6 9.15 12.12 -11.49
C ASN A 6 9.24 10.99 -10.48
N GLY A 7 8.09 10.48 -10.12
CA GLY A 7 8.00 9.35 -9.23
C GLY A 7 7.06 8.31 -9.76
N ILE A 8 6.91 7.24 -8.99
CA ILE A 8 5.95 6.18 -9.29
C ILE A 8 4.98 6.13 -8.13
N LEU A 9 3.69 6.10 -8.44
CA LEU A 9 2.65 5.82 -7.47
C LEU A 9 2.28 4.37 -7.62
N LEU A 10 2.53 3.61 -6.57
CA LEU A 10 2.16 2.21 -6.49
C LEU A 10 0.92 2.10 -5.63
N ARG A 11 -0.11 1.43 -6.15
CA ARG A 11 -1.32 1.15 -5.37
C ARG A 11 -1.54 -0.34 -5.29
N ILE A 12 -1.84 -0.79 -4.09
CA ILE A 12 -2.08 -2.20 -3.82
C ILE A 12 -3.46 -2.31 -3.19
N PHE A 13 -4.34 -3.09 -3.86
CA PHE A 13 -5.71 -3.28 -3.39
C PHE A 13 -5.85 -4.71 -2.90
N ILE A 14 -6.08 -4.87 -1.61
CA ILE A 14 -6.25 -6.19 -1.00
C ILE A 14 -7.38 -6.11 0.01
N GLY A 15 -7.72 -7.24 0.62
CA GLY A 15 -8.74 -7.29 1.65
C GLY A 15 -8.14 -7.16 3.03
N GLU A 16 -8.90 -6.60 3.94
CA GLU A 16 -8.45 -6.40 5.32
C GLU A 16 -8.12 -7.73 5.99
N THR A 17 -8.85 -8.79 5.64
CA THR A 17 -8.66 -10.09 6.26
C THR A 17 -7.66 -10.97 5.54
N ASP A 18 -7.04 -10.48 4.48
CA ASP A 18 -6.01 -11.26 3.78
C ASP A 18 -4.83 -11.52 4.71
N ILE A 19 -4.36 -12.76 4.70
CA ILE A 19 -3.33 -13.23 5.63
C ILE A 19 -2.10 -13.67 4.85
N TYR A 20 -0.95 -13.38 5.39
CA TYR A 20 0.34 -13.87 4.87
C TYR A 20 1.16 -14.35 6.05
N HIS A 21 1.47 -15.64 6.05
CA HIS A 21 2.21 -16.29 7.14
C HIS A 21 1.58 -16.02 8.49
N GLY A 22 0.25 -16.14 8.55
CA GLY A 22 -0.50 -16.00 9.80
C GLY A 22 -0.70 -14.58 10.30
N LYS A 23 -0.31 -13.59 9.51
CA LYS A 23 -0.44 -12.19 9.91
C LYS A 23 -1.16 -11.41 8.82
N PRO A 24 -1.77 -10.28 9.17
CA PRO A 24 -2.47 -9.48 8.17
C PRO A 24 -1.51 -9.06 7.05
N ALA A 25 -1.90 -9.34 5.81
CA ALA A 25 -1.05 -9.05 4.67
C ALA A 25 -0.72 -7.57 4.57
N PHE A 26 -1.71 -6.68 4.83
CA PHE A 26 -1.46 -5.25 4.69
C PHE A 26 -0.41 -4.77 5.69
N GLU A 27 -0.38 -5.34 6.89
CA GLU A 27 0.64 -4.96 7.87
C GLU A 27 2.02 -5.43 7.42
N GLN A 28 2.10 -6.61 6.85
CA GLN A 28 3.37 -7.13 6.35
C GLN A 28 3.93 -6.26 5.23
N ILE A 29 3.05 -5.76 4.37
CA ILE A 29 3.45 -4.88 3.29
C ILE A 29 3.96 -3.55 3.84
N LEU A 30 3.26 -3.01 4.83
CA LEU A 30 3.68 -1.75 5.47
C LEU A 30 5.05 -1.90 6.12
N LEU A 31 5.26 -3.00 6.83
CA LEU A 31 6.54 -3.25 7.48
C LEU A 31 7.66 -3.43 6.46
N LYS A 32 7.36 -4.10 5.36
CA LYS A 32 8.36 -4.30 4.30
C LYS A 32 8.75 -2.98 3.65
N ALA A 33 7.77 -2.13 3.40
CA ALA A 33 8.04 -0.82 2.82
C ALA A 33 8.95 0.00 3.76
N ARG A 34 8.71 -0.10 5.05
CA ARG A 34 9.55 0.57 6.03
C ARG A 34 10.95 0.00 6.05
N GLU A 35 11.06 -1.32 6.01
CA GLU A 35 12.35 -2.00 5.98
C GLU A 35 13.17 -1.59 4.76
N LEU A 36 12.51 -1.43 3.62
CA LEU A 36 13.18 -1.06 2.37
C LEU A 36 13.39 0.45 2.24
N HIS A 37 13.01 1.21 3.26
CA HIS A 37 13.20 2.67 3.30
C HIS A 37 12.49 3.39 2.17
N LEU A 38 11.28 2.95 1.85
CA LEU A 38 10.48 3.66 0.86
C LEU A 38 10.06 5.01 1.44
N ALA A 39 9.87 5.99 0.56
CA ALA A 39 9.69 7.37 0.97
C ALA A 39 8.46 7.60 1.84
N GLY A 40 7.40 6.90 1.55
CA GLY A 40 6.20 7.03 2.36
C GLY A 40 5.19 5.98 1.95
N THR A 41 4.44 5.50 2.91
CA THR A 41 3.44 4.47 2.66
C THR A 41 2.20 4.82 3.47
N THR A 42 1.06 4.83 2.80
CA THR A 42 -0.22 5.13 3.43
C THR A 42 -1.13 3.95 3.25
N VAL A 43 -1.76 3.53 4.33
CA VAL A 43 -2.75 2.46 4.30
C VAL A 43 -4.12 3.09 4.50
N ILE A 44 -5.02 2.83 3.55
CA ILE A 44 -6.35 3.40 3.56
C ILE A 44 -7.35 2.25 3.64
N ARG A 45 -8.27 2.34 4.58
CA ARG A 45 -9.33 1.36 4.71
C ARG A 45 -10.55 1.89 3.99
N GLY A 46 -10.99 1.17 2.96
CA GLY A 46 -12.18 1.57 2.24
C GLY A 46 -13.42 1.29 3.09
N ILE A 47 -14.44 2.09 2.90
CA ILE A 47 -15.68 1.91 3.66
C ILE A 47 -16.62 0.92 2.98
N MET A 48 -16.35 0.57 1.72
CA MET A 48 -17.21 -0.32 0.97
C MET A 48 -16.49 -0.74 -0.30
N GLY A 49 -16.71 -1.97 -0.73
CA GLY A 49 -16.16 -2.44 -1.97
C GLY A 49 -16.11 -3.96 -2.02
N PHE A 50 -15.75 -4.49 -3.19
CA PHE A 50 -15.56 -5.92 -3.35
C PHE A 50 -14.53 -6.17 -4.44
N GLY A 51 -13.83 -7.31 -4.33
CA GLY A 51 -12.87 -7.74 -5.32
C GLY A 51 -13.41 -8.86 -6.18
N ALA A 52 -12.57 -9.39 -7.06
CA ALA A 52 -12.97 -10.38 -8.04
C ALA A 52 -13.56 -11.63 -7.40
N ASN A 53 -13.04 -12.05 -6.27
CA ASN A 53 -13.49 -13.26 -5.60
C ASN A 53 -14.37 -13.00 -4.40
N SER A 54 -14.71 -11.75 -4.15
CA SER A 54 -15.61 -11.42 -3.05
C SER A 54 -17.03 -11.81 -3.40
N ARG A 55 -17.72 -12.38 -2.42
CA ARG A 55 -19.11 -12.74 -2.61
C ARG A 55 -19.98 -11.59 -2.18
N ILE A 56 -20.92 -11.24 -3.03
CA ILE A 56 -21.88 -10.19 -2.71
C ILE A 56 -23.12 -10.83 -2.14
N HIS A 57 -23.40 -10.52 -0.88
CA HIS A 57 -24.63 -10.93 -0.24
C HIS A 57 -25.42 -9.66 0.02
N THR A 58 -26.62 -9.60 -0.52
CA THR A 58 -27.40 -8.37 -0.50
C THR A 58 -27.49 -7.71 0.87
N THR A 59 -27.67 -8.50 1.90
CA THR A 59 -27.78 -7.95 3.24
C THR A 59 -26.45 -7.61 3.84
N LYS A 60 -25.41 -8.33 3.47
CA LYS A 60 -24.10 -8.12 4.07
C LYS A 60 -23.29 -7.03 3.37
N LEU A 61 -23.74 -6.62 2.21
CA LEU A 61 -23.07 -5.57 1.49
C LEU A 61 -22.97 -4.29 2.30
N LEU A 62 -23.91 -4.06 3.18
CA LEU A 62 -23.94 -2.87 4.02
C LEU A 62 -23.34 -3.10 5.39
N THR A 63 -22.79 -4.28 5.65
CA THR A 63 -22.14 -4.60 6.91
C THR A 63 -20.70 -4.12 6.84
N LEU A 64 -20.39 -3.10 7.59
CA LEU A 64 -19.07 -2.49 7.53
C LEU A 64 -18.03 -3.16 8.42
N SER A 65 -18.37 -4.29 9.02
CA SER A 65 -17.47 -4.97 9.95
C SER A 65 -16.70 -6.13 9.33
N GLU A 66 -16.97 -6.47 8.07
CA GLU A 66 -16.32 -7.60 7.43
C GLU A 66 -15.31 -7.11 6.40
N ASP A 67 -14.44 -7.99 6.02
CA ASP A 67 -13.38 -7.86 5.02
C ASP A 67 -13.47 -6.57 4.17
N MET A 68 -13.06 -5.48 4.75
CA MET A 68 -13.10 -4.20 4.06
C MET A 68 -11.91 -4.10 3.11
N PRO A 69 -12.07 -3.36 2.02
CA PRO A 69 -10.95 -3.16 1.10
C PRO A 69 -9.87 -2.31 1.74
N ILE A 70 -8.64 -2.71 1.49
CA ILE A 70 -7.46 -1.97 1.94
C ILE A 70 -6.72 -1.48 0.70
N ILE A 71 -6.35 -0.22 0.69
CA ILE A 71 -5.55 0.37 -0.36
C ILE A 71 -4.25 0.85 0.25
N ILE A 72 -3.14 0.38 -0.30
CA ILE A 72 -1.83 0.83 0.15
C ILE A 72 -1.24 1.68 -0.96
N GLU A 73 -0.82 2.89 -0.64
CA GLU A 73 -0.24 3.81 -1.62
C GLU A 73 1.19 4.13 -1.23
N ILE A 74 2.08 3.99 -2.19
CA ILE A 74 3.50 4.27 -2.00
C ILE A 74 3.96 5.12 -3.17
N VAL A 75 4.64 6.24 -2.89
CA VAL A 75 5.26 7.07 -3.92
C VAL A 75 6.75 7.08 -3.68
N ASP A 76 7.51 6.71 -4.71
CA ASP A 76 8.97 6.73 -4.62
C ASP A 76 9.54 6.71 -6.03
N THR A 77 10.84 6.65 -6.15
CA THR A 77 11.48 6.51 -7.45
C THR A 77 11.19 5.13 -8.02
N GLU A 78 11.33 5.01 -9.32
CA GLU A 78 11.11 3.72 -9.98
C GLU A 78 12.01 2.63 -9.40
N GLU A 79 13.27 2.97 -9.15
CA GLU A 79 14.22 2.01 -8.59
C GLU A 79 13.78 1.51 -7.22
N LYS A 80 13.32 2.42 -6.38
CA LYS A 80 12.89 2.03 -5.03
C LYS A 80 11.60 1.21 -5.08
N ILE A 81 10.67 1.60 -5.94
CA ILE A 81 9.44 0.83 -6.10
C ILE A 81 9.75 -0.60 -6.56
N ASP A 82 10.74 -0.75 -7.44
CA ASP A 82 11.11 -2.07 -7.92
C ASP A 82 11.61 -2.97 -6.79
N THR A 83 12.14 -2.41 -5.71
CA THR A 83 12.67 -3.24 -4.62
C THR A 83 11.59 -3.98 -3.86
N ILE A 84 10.36 -3.48 -3.85
CA ILE A 84 9.28 -4.14 -3.11
C ILE A 84 8.46 -5.08 -4.00
N MET A 85 8.62 -4.99 -5.32
CA MET A 85 7.80 -5.78 -6.23
C MET A 85 7.91 -7.29 -6.01
N PRO A 86 9.11 -7.88 -5.80
CA PRO A 86 9.18 -9.32 -5.55
C PRO A 86 8.39 -9.75 -4.31
N PHE A 87 8.44 -8.94 -3.26
CA PHE A 87 7.68 -9.24 -2.04
C PHE A 87 6.19 -9.18 -2.31
N LEU A 88 5.74 -8.18 -3.06
CA LEU A 88 4.33 -8.05 -3.38
C LEU A 88 3.85 -9.21 -4.24
N ASP A 89 4.68 -9.67 -5.15
CA ASP A 89 4.34 -10.80 -6.00
C ASP A 89 4.07 -12.05 -5.15
N GLU A 90 4.77 -12.16 -4.05
CA GLU A 90 4.60 -13.29 -3.15
C GLU A 90 3.40 -13.10 -2.22
N VAL A 91 3.27 -11.92 -1.62
CA VAL A 91 2.29 -11.72 -0.55
C VAL A 91 0.88 -11.46 -1.07
N VAL A 92 0.74 -10.85 -2.23
CA VAL A 92 -0.57 -10.55 -2.80
C VAL A 92 -1.02 -11.71 -3.65
N GLN A 93 -1.82 -12.60 -3.05
CA GLN A 93 -2.35 -13.78 -3.74
C GLN A 93 -3.64 -13.46 -4.48
N GLU A 94 -4.40 -12.53 -3.93
CA GLU A 94 -5.63 -12.01 -4.53
C GLU A 94 -5.60 -10.51 -4.35
N GLY A 95 -5.79 -9.79 -5.43
CA GLY A 95 -5.82 -8.36 -5.32
C GLY A 95 -5.43 -7.71 -6.62
N LEU A 96 -5.17 -6.43 -6.54
CA LEU A 96 -4.81 -5.64 -7.71
C LEU A 96 -3.62 -4.77 -7.35
N ILE A 97 -2.64 -4.74 -8.22
CA ILE A 97 -1.50 -3.85 -8.05
C ILE A 97 -1.41 -3.00 -9.29
N THR A 98 -1.37 -1.69 -9.10
CA THR A 98 -1.21 -0.76 -10.21
C THR A 98 -0.02 0.14 -9.93
N ARG A 99 0.63 0.60 -10.97
CA ARG A 99 1.68 1.59 -10.82
C ARG A 99 1.56 2.58 -11.98
N GLU A 100 1.78 3.84 -11.65
CA GLU A 100 1.70 4.89 -12.66
C GLU A 100 2.73 5.96 -12.36
N ARG A 101 3.12 6.68 -13.38
CA ARG A 101 4.04 7.79 -13.22
C ARG A 101 3.30 8.97 -12.64
N VAL A 102 3.93 9.63 -11.67
CA VAL A 102 3.36 10.83 -11.06
C VAL A 102 4.43 11.91 -11.06
N ASN A 103 3.95 13.14 -11.08
CA ASN A 103 4.83 14.29 -10.99
C ASN A 103 4.82 14.77 -9.54
N VAL A 104 5.95 14.56 -8.85
CA VAL A 104 6.06 14.95 -7.45
C VAL A 104 6.33 16.46 -7.40
N ILE A 105 5.36 17.20 -6.92
CA ILE A 105 5.47 18.66 -6.84
C ILE A 105 6.39 19.05 -5.70
N LYS A 106 6.27 18.34 -4.58
CA LYS A 106 7.05 18.69 -3.41
C LYS A 106 7.16 17.47 -2.51
N TYR A 107 8.37 17.22 -2.07
CA TYR A 107 8.61 16.20 -1.05
C TYR A 107 9.72 16.73 -0.18
N VAL A 108 9.39 17.10 1.04
CA VAL A 108 10.36 17.68 1.96
C VAL A 108 10.37 16.88 3.26
N HIS A 109 11.55 16.79 3.81
CA HIS A 109 11.76 16.08 5.06
C HIS A 109 12.50 17.03 5.99
N ASN A 110 11.90 17.35 7.12
CA ASN A 110 12.52 18.28 8.07
C ASN A 110 13.54 17.54 8.93
N LYS A 111 14.74 17.41 8.40
CA LYS A 111 15.80 16.67 9.07
C LYS A 111 16.24 17.36 10.36
N GLN A 112 16.20 18.69 10.38
CA GLN A 112 16.60 19.44 11.56
C GLN A 112 15.67 19.14 12.73
N LYS A 113 14.36 19.12 12.47
CA LYS A 113 13.41 18.79 13.51
C LYS A 113 13.62 17.36 14.00
N ALA A 114 13.84 16.43 13.07
CA ALA A 114 14.09 15.04 13.43
C ALA A 114 15.39 14.88 14.19
N GLY A 115 16.40 15.65 13.83
CA GLY A 115 17.72 15.55 14.45
C GLY A 115 17.86 16.27 15.76
N SER A 116 16.93 17.13 16.10
CA SER A 116 17.04 17.94 17.31
C SER A 116 16.57 17.21 18.56
N LYS A 117 16.24 15.97 18.44
CA LYS A 117 15.73 15.18 19.57
C LYS A 117 16.83 14.59 20.41
#